data_3de5cc46aa650332607a8387c73518fa
#
_entry.id   3de5cc46aa650332607a8387c73518fa
#
_cell.length_a   1.000
_cell.length_b   1.000
_cell.length_c   1.000
_cell.angle_alpha   90.00
_cell.angle_beta   90.00
_cell.angle_gamma   90.00
#
_symmetry.space_group_name_H-M   'P 1'
#
loop_
_entity.id
_entity.type
_entity.pdbx_description
1 polymer ?
#
loop_
_entity_poly.entity_id
_entity_poly.type
_entity_poly.pdbx_seq_one_letter_code
_entity_poly.pdbx_strand_id
1 'polypeptide(L)'
;MYLSSTPLLAYLSRMFSLTMLGSGSAGNAALLATDHCRLLIDGGLSARQLVLRLELCGVRPEQLDGVLLTHEHGDHVCGLEVLCRKYRVPIYCNALTAEAIRCGPLAEHRHWRLFRTGAEFTICDITVETFPVPHDAVEPVGYAFHAGECGLGFITDLGYATKMLVERLRQVHTLVIETNHDEKLLQACPHRPWPVKQRIMSRHGHLSNAAAATVIEQLLPGKIERVVLGHLSRDCNTPELARAAVGTLLAKVGRTDVEVFCAEQRAISRRFRVGETKAGAFQPTFDHLFFQTSAAPQAA
;
A
#
# COMPACT_ATOMS: atom_id res chain seq x y z
N MET A 1 0.73 -20.74 50.35
CA MET A 1 0.00 -20.78 49.08
C MET A 1 -0.03 -19.35 48.54
N TYR A 2 0.97 -18.98 47.78
CA TYR A 2 1.00 -17.64 47.12
C TYR A 2 0.41 -17.79 45.73
N LEU A 3 -0.77 -17.21 45.53
CA LEU A 3 -1.36 -17.06 44.18
C LEU A 3 -0.59 -15.97 43.44
N SER A 4 0.15 -16.38 42.43
CA SER A 4 0.81 -15.51 41.46
C SER A 4 -0.27 -14.79 40.67
N SER A 5 -0.46 -13.52 40.96
CA SER A 5 -1.27 -12.62 40.13
C SER A 5 -0.49 -12.27 38.88
N THR A 6 -0.66 -13.03 37.81
CA THR A 6 -0.24 -12.64 36.46
C THR A 6 -1.01 -11.38 36.10
N PRO A 7 -0.35 -10.29 35.69
CA PRO A 7 -1.05 -9.05 35.36
C PRO A 7 -1.88 -9.22 34.10
N LEU A 8 -3.19 -9.13 34.28
CA LEU A 8 -4.23 -9.10 33.23
C LEU A 8 -4.21 -7.80 32.41
N LEU A 9 -3.09 -7.09 32.35
CA LEU A 9 -2.94 -5.75 31.79
C LEU A 9 -2.30 -5.70 30.39
N ALA A 10 -2.20 -6.81 29.68
CA ALA A 10 -1.51 -6.88 28.37
C ALA A 10 -2.44 -6.98 27.14
N TYR A 11 -3.75 -6.81 27.29
CA TYR A 11 -4.69 -6.85 26.15
C TYR A 11 -5.36 -5.49 25.88
N LEU A 12 -4.61 -4.41 25.99
CA LEU A 12 -4.99 -3.21 25.27
C LEU A 12 -4.64 -3.46 23.79
N SER A 13 -5.65 -3.65 22.95
CA SER A 13 -5.47 -3.86 21.53
C SER A 13 -4.66 -2.66 20.98
N ARG A 14 -3.37 -2.89 20.70
CA ARG A 14 -2.53 -1.89 20.06
C ARG A 14 -3.19 -1.52 18.73
N MET A 15 -3.49 -0.24 18.56
CA MET A 15 -4.15 0.23 17.34
C MET A 15 -3.16 0.11 16.17
N PHE A 16 -3.30 -0.94 15.35
CA PHE A 16 -2.55 -1.09 14.12
C PHE A 16 -3.48 -0.79 12.94
N SER A 17 -3.17 0.21 12.15
CA SER A 17 -4.09 0.70 11.12
C SER A 17 -3.40 1.08 9.82
N LEU A 18 -4.15 0.94 8.72
CA LEU A 18 -3.80 1.34 7.37
C LEU A 18 -4.76 2.42 6.86
N THR A 19 -4.24 3.43 6.18
CA THR A 19 -5.02 4.39 5.39
C THR A 19 -4.35 4.58 4.04
N MET A 20 -5.04 4.26 2.95
CA MET A 20 -4.54 4.56 1.60
C MET A 20 -4.70 6.06 1.38
N LEU A 21 -3.60 6.78 1.21
CA LEU A 21 -3.62 8.21 0.91
C LEU A 21 -3.90 8.48 -0.56
N GLY A 22 -3.61 7.52 -1.43
CA GLY A 22 -3.90 7.51 -2.85
C GLY A 22 -3.23 6.32 -3.50
N SER A 23 -3.84 5.76 -4.54
CA SER A 23 -3.30 4.59 -5.25
C SER A 23 -3.68 4.56 -6.71
N GLY A 24 -2.69 4.42 -7.59
CA GLY A 24 -2.84 4.34 -9.04
C GLY A 24 -1.65 4.93 -9.79
N SER A 25 -1.70 4.90 -11.11
CA SER A 25 -0.59 5.31 -12.00
C SER A 25 -0.12 6.78 -11.88
N ALA A 26 -0.80 7.62 -11.10
CA ALA A 26 -0.44 9.04 -10.92
C ALA A 26 0.12 9.33 -9.52
N GLY A 27 0.37 8.31 -8.73
CA GLY A 27 1.03 8.40 -7.43
C GLY A 27 0.40 7.50 -6.37
N ASN A 28 1.27 6.84 -5.63
CA ASN A 28 0.93 5.89 -4.57
C ASN A 28 1.48 6.40 -3.24
N ALA A 29 0.66 6.31 -2.21
CA ALA A 29 1.07 6.57 -0.84
C ALA A 29 0.08 5.92 0.12
N ALA A 30 0.58 5.32 1.20
CA ALA A 30 -0.24 4.77 2.28
C ALA A 30 0.35 5.14 3.64
N LEU A 31 -0.52 5.43 4.61
CA LEU A 31 -0.15 5.67 6.00
C LEU A 31 -0.41 4.40 6.82
N LEU A 32 0.63 3.90 7.44
CA LEU A 32 0.59 2.83 8.41
C LEU A 32 0.82 3.42 9.80
N ALA A 33 -0.05 3.15 10.77
CA ALA A 33 0.06 3.75 12.08
C ALA A 33 -0.29 2.78 13.21
N THR A 34 0.48 2.88 14.29
CA THR A 34 0.14 2.35 15.62
C THR A 34 -0.04 3.51 16.60
N ASP A 35 -0.20 3.22 17.89
CA ASP A 35 -0.20 4.25 18.93
C ASP A 35 1.19 4.93 19.05
N HIS A 36 2.27 4.25 18.62
CA HIS A 36 3.66 4.68 18.82
C HIS A 36 4.43 4.93 17.52
N CYS A 37 3.89 4.56 16.36
CA CYS A 37 4.58 4.61 15.09
C CYS A 37 3.70 5.15 13.97
N ARG A 38 4.29 5.96 13.07
CA ARG A 38 3.64 6.48 11.86
C ARG A 38 4.60 6.35 10.69
N LEU A 39 4.27 5.45 9.78
CA LEU A 39 5.09 5.17 8.60
C LEU A 39 4.31 5.53 7.35
N LEU A 40 4.97 6.22 6.44
CA LEU A 40 4.49 6.40 5.08
C LEU A 40 5.06 5.28 4.21
N ILE A 41 4.23 4.59 3.45
CA ILE A 41 4.66 3.64 2.42
C ILE A 41 4.53 4.35 1.09
N ASP A 42 5.65 4.55 0.42
CA ASP A 42 5.82 5.36 -0.78
C ASP A 42 5.38 6.83 -0.62
N GLY A 43 5.76 7.66 -1.57
CA GLY A 43 5.46 9.10 -1.59
C GLY A 43 5.28 9.62 -3.01
N GLY A 44 4.55 8.87 -3.83
CA GLY A 44 4.36 9.15 -5.25
C GLY A 44 3.36 10.27 -5.56
N LEU A 45 2.64 10.77 -4.56
CA LEU A 45 1.81 11.98 -4.69
C LEU A 45 2.72 13.22 -4.58
N SER A 46 2.29 14.38 -5.12
CA SER A 46 3.04 15.62 -4.89
C SER A 46 3.17 15.90 -3.39
N ALA A 47 4.27 16.53 -2.96
CA ALA A 47 4.51 16.84 -1.54
C ALA A 47 3.36 17.63 -0.90
N ARG A 48 2.72 18.54 -1.66
CA ARG A 48 1.52 19.27 -1.20
C ARG A 48 0.37 18.32 -0.92
N GLN A 49 0.14 17.34 -1.79
CA GLN A 49 -0.93 16.34 -1.60
C GLN A 49 -0.61 15.39 -0.44
N LEU A 50 0.66 14.98 -0.29
CA LEU A 50 1.09 14.17 0.85
C LEU A 50 0.80 14.87 2.17
N VAL A 51 1.25 16.13 2.32
CA VAL A 51 1.02 16.94 3.54
C VAL A 51 -0.47 17.08 3.82
N LEU A 52 -1.26 17.52 2.84
CA LEU A 52 -2.70 17.69 2.99
C LEU A 52 -3.40 16.39 3.44
N ARG A 53 -3.06 15.26 2.79
CA ARG A 53 -3.70 13.98 3.10
C ARG A 53 -3.26 13.39 4.44
N LEU A 54 -2.02 13.62 4.86
CA LEU A 54 -1.56 13.27 6.20
C LEU A 54 -2.30 14.08 7.26
N GLU A 55 -2.42 15.40 7.07
CA GLU A 55 -3.16 16.29 7.98
C GLU A 55 -4.64 15.91 8.10
N LEU A 56 -5.30 15.53 6.99
CA LEU A 56 -6.67 14.99 7.01
C LEU A 56 -6.77 13.67 7.78
N CYS A 57 -5.68 12.91 7.88
CA CYS A 57 -5.59 11.72 8.74
C CYS A 57 -5.23 12.06 10.20
N GLY A 58 -5.06 13.34 10.55
CA GLY A 58 -4.65 13.79 11.88
C GLY A 58 -3.15 13.61 12.14
N VAL A 59 -2.32 13.47 11.10
CA VAL A 59 -0.87 13.28 11.20
C VAL A 59 -0.16 14.47 10.55
N ARG A 60 0.69 15.16 11.31
CA ARG A 60 1.59 16.18 10.74
C ARG A 60 2.83 15.48 10.17
N PRO A 61 3.42 15.98 9.07
CA PRO A 61 4.60 15.36 8.46
C PRO A 61 5.79 15.15 9.42
N GLU A 62 5.95 16.05 10.41
CA GLU A 62 7.00 15.96 11.44
C GLU A 62 6.81 14.78 12.41
N GLN A 63 5.64 14.17 12.41
CA GLN A 63 5.29 13.03 13.26
C GLN A 63 5.55 11.69 12.55
N LEU A 64 6.03 11.73 11.29
CA LEU A 64 6.41 10.52 10.57
C LEU A 64 7.74 9.99 11.12
N ASP A 65 7.75 8.73 11.53
CA ASP A 65 8.94 8.00 11.96
C ASP A 65 9.77 7.52 10.76
N GLY A 66 9.17 7.46 9.57
CA GLY A 66 9.86 7.14 8.34
C GLY A 66 8.97 7.01 7.13
N VAL A 67 9.63 6.96 5.98
CA VAL A 67 9.06 6.56 4.69
C VAL A 67 9.72 5.26 4.29
N LEU A 68 8.93 4.23 3.99
CA LEU A 68 9.43 2.99 3.38
C LEU A 68 9.15 3.03 1.88
N LEU A 69 10.17 2.74 1.07
CA LEU A 69 10.03 2.72 -0.39
C LEU A 69 9.95 1.30 -0.91
N THR A 70 8.98 1.07 -1.79
CA THR A 70 8.88 -0.17 -2.55
C THR A 70 9.92 -0.21 -3.67
N HIS A 71 10.06 0.87 -4.43
CA HIS A 71 11.02 1.03 -5.53
C HIS A 71 11.14 2.51 -5.97
N GLU A 72 11.97 2.79 -7.00
CA GLU A 72 12.37 4.13 -7.42
C GLU A 72 11.47 4.83 -8.44
N HIS A 73 10.42 4.22 -8.95
CA HIS A 73 9.57 4.83 -9.98
C HIS A 73 8.90 6.13 -9.51
N GLY A 74 8.69 7.05 -10.44
CA GLY A 74 8.21 8.40 -10.14
C GLY A 74 6.88 8.46 -9.40
N ASP A 75 5.95 7.56 -9.69
CA ASP A 75 4.67 7.44 -9.01
C ASP A 75 4.75 6.81 -7.61
N HIS A 76 5.98 6.51 -7.14
CA HIS A 76 6.28 6.10 -5.76
C HIS A 76 7.16 7.09 -5.01
N VAL A 77 7.88 7.99 -5.72
CA VAL A 77 8.88 8.85 -5.06
C VAL A 77 8.74 10.36 -5.34
N CYS A 78 7.90 10.80 -6.28
CA CYS A 78 7.93 12.18 -6.79
C CYS A 78 7.69 13.27 -5.72
N GLY A 79 7.00 12.98 -4.63
CA GLY A 79 6.77 13.93 -3.54
C GLY A 79 7.85 13.97 -2.47
N LEU A 80 8.77 13.00 -2.48
CA LEU A 80 9.69 12.77 -1.36
C LEU A 80 10.77 13.83 -1.26
N GLU A 81 11.25 14.37 -2.38
CA GLU A 81 12.28 15.42 -2.35
C GLU A 81 11.86 16.57 -1.42
N VAL A 82 10.70 17.15 -1.69
CA VAL A 82 10.20 18.31 -0.94
C VAL A 82 9.80 17.91 0.48
N LEU A 83 9.12 16.76 0.63
CA LEU A 83 8.68 16.26 1.93
C LEU A 83 9.89 16.02 2.85
N CYS A 84 10.84 15.23 2.42
CA CYS A 84 11.97 14.82 3.25
C CYS A 84 12.98 15.95 3.49
N ARG A 85 13.16 16.86 2.52
CA ARG A 85 13.98 18.06 2.71
C ARG A 85 13.40 19.00 3.77
N LYS A 86 12.07 19.21 3.72
CA LYS A 86 11.40 20.15 4.65
C LYS A 86 11.27 19.57 6.06
N TYR A 87 10.91 18.29 6.19
CA TYR A 87 10.56 17.68 7.46
C TYR A 87 11.59 16.69 7.99
N ARG A 88 12.72 16.47 7.26
CA ARG A 88 13.83 15.58 7.63
C ARG A 88 13.41 14.15 7.95
N VAL A 89 12.35 13.66 7.31
CA VAL A 89 11.82 12.31 7.54
C VAL A 89 12.85 11.28 7.07
N PRO A 90 13.18 10.23 7.86
CA PRO A 90 14.05 9.15 7.42
C PRO A 90 13.43 8.35 6.27
N ILE A 91 14.27 7.93 5.29
CA ILE A 91 13.86 7.07 4.17
C ILE A 91 14.48 5.69 4.36
N TYR A 92 13.63 4.69 4.42
CA TYR A 92 13.98 3.27 4.49
C TYR A 92 13.85 2.64 3.10
N CYS A 93 14.94 2.14 2.54
CA CYS A 93 14.95 1.41 1.27
C CYS A 93 16.21 0.52 1.19
N ASN A 94 16.29 -0.33 0.17
CA ASN A 94 17.54 -1.04 -0.10
C ASN A 94 18.58 -0.13 -0.77
N ALA A 95 19.81 -0.62 -0.86
CA ALA A 95 20.94 0.20 -1.34
C ALA A 95 20.80 0.61 -2.80
N LEU A 96 20.30 -0.29 -3.66
CA LEU A 96 20.17 -0.03 -5.10
C LEU A 96 19.05 0.97 -5.39
N THR A 97 17.90 0.85 -4.71
CA THR A 97 16.83 1.86 -4.78
C THR A 97 17.34 3.23 -4.31
N ALA A 98 18.11 3.28 -3.19
CA ALA A 98 18.71 4.52 -2.73
C ALA A 98 19.67 5.13 -3.76
N GLU A 99 20.50 4.32 -4.40
CA GLU A 99 21.45 4.75 -5.43
C GLU A 99 20.70 5.35 -6.64
N ALA A 100 19.68 4.66 -7.14
CA ALA A 100 18.86 5.12 -8.26
C ALA A 100 18.21 6.49 -7.98
N ILE A 101 17.71 6.72 -6.77
CA ILE A 101 17.06 7.97 -6.39
C ILE A 101 18.07 9.08 -6.07
N ARG A 102 19.24 8.76 -5.51
CA ARG A 102 20.31 9.72 -5.19
C ARG A 102 20.92 10.39 -6.41
N CYS A 103 20.84 9.79 -7.58
CA CYS A 103 21.26 10.41 -8.83
C CYS A 103 20.33 11.55 -9.29
N GLY A 104 19.30 11.88 -8.51
CA GLY A 104 18.26 12.87 -8.82
C GLY A 104 17.90 13.75 -7.61
N PRO A 105 16.61 14.02 -7.44
CA PRO A 105 16.09 15.02 -6.48
C PRO A 105 16.47 14.79 -5.01
N LEU A 106 16.79 13.57 -4.61
CA LEU A 106 17.16 13.20 -3.23
C LEU A 106 18.69 13.11 -3.01
N ALA A 107 19.51 13.64 -3.91
CA ALA A 107 20.98 13.60 -3.82
C ALA A 107 21.52 14.15 -2.49
N GLU A 108 20.89 15.20 -1.96
CA GLU A 108 21.32 15.85 -0.71
C GLU A 108 20.65 15.27 0.55
N HIS A 109 19.75 14.32 0.41
CA HIS A 109 19.09 13.70 1.56
C HIS A 109 20.12 12.94 2.43
N ARG A 110 20.08 13.12 3.76
CA ARG A 110 21.08 12.57 4.70
C ARG A 110 20.51 11.52 5.66
N HIS A 111 19.20 11.35 5.69
CA HIS A 111 18.52 10.47 6.67
C HIS A 111 18.13 9.14 6.06
N TRP A 112 19.05 8.49 5.33
CA TRP A 112 18.86 7.15 4.78
C TRP A 112 18.97 6.10 5.88
N ARG A 113 18.08 5.11 5.84
CA ARG A 113 18.08 3.89 6.64
C ARG A 113 18.05 2.70 5.67
N LEU A 114 19.23 2.20 5.36
CA LEU A 114 19.36 1.13 4.35
C LEU A 114 19.09 -0.23 4.99
N PHE A 115 18.29 -1.04 4.33
CA PHE A 115 18.08 -2.45 4.65
C PHE A 115 18.55 -3.34 3.50
N ARG A 116 18.70 -4.64 3.76
CA ARG A 116 18.92 -5.66 2.74
C ARG A 116 17.58 -6.28 2.38
N THR A 117 17.29 -6.45 1.10
CA THR A 117 16.10 -7.17 0.64
C THR A 117 16.08 -8.59 1.22
N GLY A 118 14.95 -8.99 1.76
CA GLY A 118 14.79 -10.23 2.51
C GLY A 118 15.06 -10.13 4.02
N ALA A 119 15.51 -8.96 4.51
CA ALA A 119 15.73 -8.72 5.92
C ALA A 119 14.42 -8.42 6.67
N GLU A 120 14.47 -8.71 7.97
CA GLU A 120 13.51 -8.29 8.98
C GLU A 120 14.17 -7.24 9.88
N PHE A 121 13.43 -6.18 10.22
CA PHE A 121 13.87 -5.14 11.16
C PHE A 121 12.66 -4.49 11.84
N THR A 122 12.91 -3.71 12.88
CA THR A 122 11.83 -3.06 13.65
C THR A 122 11.94 -1.54 13.54
N ILE A 123 10.80 -0.87 13.33
CA ILE A 123 10.66 0.58 13.46
C ILE A 123 9.63 0.83 14.54
N CYS A 124 10.02 1.46 15.64
CA CYS A 124 9.20 1.63 16.85
C CYS A 124 8.65 0.27 17.35
N ASP A 125 7.35 0.03 17.18
CA ASP A 125 6.67 -1.20 17.59
C ASP A 125 6.16 -2.04 16.40
N ILE A 126 6.59 -1.71 15.18
CA ILE A 126 6.25 -2.44 13.96
C ILE A 126 7.47 -3.25 13.50
N THR A 127 7.31 -4.57 13.41
CA THR A 127 8.26 -5.44 12.70
C THR A 127 7.96 -5.38 11.21
N VAL A 128 9.00 -5.17 10.41
CA VAL A 128 8.97 -5.03 8.96
C VAL A 128 9.76 -6.15 8.33
N GLU A 129 9.10 -7.03 7.60
CA GLU A 129 9.75 -8.00 6.72
C GLU A 129 9.75 -7.47 5.28
N THR A 130 10.88 -7.59 4.60
CA THR A 130 11.01 -7.23 3.19
C THR A 130 11.19 -8.48 2.34
N PHE A 131 10.69 -8.45 1.11
CA PHE A 131 10.92 -9.52 0.14
C PHE A 131 10.90 -8.98 -1.28
N PRO A 132 11.68 -9.60 -2.21
CA PRO A 132 11.72 -9.14 -3.59
C PRO A 132 10.39 -9.41 -4.29
N VAL A 133 9.98 -8.47 -5.15
CA VAL A 133 8.84 -8.64 -6.07
C VAL A 133 9.32 -8.56 -7.50
N PRO A 134 8.74 -9.33 -8.44
CA PRO A 134 9.13 -9.27 -9.85
C PRO A 134 8.52 -8.04 -10.53
N HIS A 135 9.33 -6.99 -10.70
CA HIS A 135 8.96 -5.76 -11.39
C HIS A 135 10.16 -5.18 -12.16
N ASP A 136 9.92 -4.30 -13.11
CA ASP A 136 10.95 -3.66 -13.94
C ASP A 136 11.57 -2.42 -13.26
N ALA A 137 11.99 -2.59 -12.02
CA ALA A 137 12.71 -1.63 -11.21
C ALA A 137 14.06 -2.22 -10.78
N VAL A 138 14.92 -1.42 -10.14
CA VAL A 138 16.30 -1.85 -9.84
C VAL A 138 16.33 -2.98 -8.81
N GLU A 139 15.62 -2.83 -7.69
CA GLU A 139 15.48 -3.86 -6.65
C GLU A 139 14.15 -3.67 -5.90
N PRO A 140 13.00 -3.96 -6.58
CA PRO A 140 11.68 -3.70 -6.01
C PRO A 140 11.34 -4.67 -4.88
N VAL A 141 10.67 -4.17 -3.84
CA VAL A 141 10.30 -4.94 -2.65
C VAL A 141 8.83 -4.81 -2.31
N GLY A 142 8.27 -5.89 -1.79
CA GLY A 142 7.04 -5.90 -1.01
C GLY A 142 7.36 -5.98 0.48
N TYR A 143 6.34 -5.74 1.28
CA TYR A 143 6.45 -5.71 2.74
C TYR A 143 5.40 -6.60 3.41
N ALA A 144 5.80 -7.24 4.52
CA ALA A 144 4.88 -7.69 5.55
C ALA A 144 5.19 -6.93 6.84
N PHE A 145 4.16 -6.35 7.43
CA PHE A 145 4.24 -5.57 8.67
C PHE A 145 3.52 -6.32 9.77
N HIS A 146 4.13 -6.37 10.95
CA HIS A 146 3.55 -7.00 12.12
C HIS A 146 3.58 -6.06 13.33
N ALA A 147 2.45 -5.93 14.02
CA ALA A 147 2.35 -5.24 15.30
C ALA A 147 1.53 -6.12 16.26
N GLY A 148 2.21 -6.73 17.25
CA GLY A 148 1.64 -7.83 18.04
C GLY A 148 1.23 -9.00 17.13
N GLU A 149 0.00 -9.49 17.29
CA GLU A 149 -0.55 -10.59 16.48
C GLU A 149 -1.09 -10.17 15.12
N CYS A 150 -1.17 -8.85 14.85
CA CYS A 150 -1.77 -8.32 13.65
C CYS A 150 -0.75 -8.19 12.52
N GLY A 151 -1.10 -8.68 11.33
CA GLY A 151 -0.23 -8.63 10.13
C GLY A 151 -0.88 -7.92 8.95
N LEU A 152 -0.09 -7.14 8.22
CA LEU A 152 -0.46 -6.45 6.99
C LEU A 152 0.56 -6.75 5.89
N GLY A 153 0.09 -7.25 4.75
CA GLY A 153 0.88 -7.42 3.53
C GLY A 153 0.69 -6.23 2.58
N PHE A 154 1.77 -5.78 1.98
CA PHE A 154 1.75 -4.68 1.01
C PHE A 154 2.56 -5.08 -0.23
N ILE A 155 1.87 -5.35 -1.33
CA ILE A 155 2.44 -5.77 -2.61
C ILE A 155 1.80 -5.00 -3.76
N THR A 156 2.55 -4.11 -4.32
CA THR A 156 2.21 -3.35 -5.54
C THR A 156 3.29 -3.56 -6.57
N ASP A 157 2.99 -3.30 -7.82
CA ASP A 157 3.98 -3.34 -8.89
C ASP A 157 4.68 -4.69 -8.99
N LEU A 158 3.93 -5.70 -9.39
CA LEU A 158 4.48 -7.03 -9.61
C LEU A 158 3.79 -7.74 -10.78
N GLY A 159 4.57 -8.37 -11.64
CA GLY A 159 4.04 -9.11 -12.79
C GLY A 159 3.52 -10.50 -12.43
N TYR A 160 3.99 -11.11 -11.35
CA TYR A 160 3.48 -12.38 -10.82
C TYR A 160 3.90 -12.59 -9.36
N ALA A 161 3.13 -13.38 -8.61
CA ALA A 161 3.49 -13.75 -7.26
C ALA A 161 4.36 -15.02 -7.23
N THR A 162 5.49 -14.96 -6.54
CA THR A 162 6.34 -16.13 -6.29
C THR A 162 5.80 -16.96 -5.13
N LYS A 163 6.14 -18.24 -5.05
CA LYS A 163 5.78 -19.10 -3.90
C LYS A 163 6.30 -18.55 -2.58
N MET A 164 7.50 -17.97 -2.59
CA MET A 164 8.09 -17.32 -1.40
C MET A 164 7.23 -16.14 -0.93
N LEU A 165 6.77 -15.28 -1.85
CA LEU A 165 5.90 -14.15 -1.55
C LEU A 165 4.59 -14.63 -0.90
N VAL A 166 3.95 -15.63 -1.48
CA VAL A 166 2.72 -16.21 -0.92
C VAL A 166 2.95 -16.73 0.49
N GLU A 167 4.07 -17.43 0.74
CA GLU A 167 4.38 -17.96 2.08
C GLU A 167 4.61 -16.85 3.12
N ARG A 168 5.33 -15.78 2.76
CA ARG A 168 5.55 -14.60 3.62
C ARG A 168 4.26 -13.90 4.01
N LEU A 169 3.25 -13.92 3.14
CA LEU A 169 1.98 -13.24 3.35
C LEU A 169 0.88 -14.11 3.97
N ARG A 170 1.17 -15.38 4.29
CA ARG A 170 0.16 -16.32 4.81
C ARG A 170 -0.45 -15.92 6.15
N GLN A 171 0.28 -15.17 6.97
CA GLN A 171 -0.13 -14.79 8.31
C GLN A 171 -0.71 -13.36 8.41
N VAL A 172 -0.86 -12.66 7.27
CA VAL A 172 -1.41 -11.30 7.29
C VAL A 172 -2.95 -11.30 7.36
N HIS A 173 -3.51 -10.36 8.09
CA HIS A 173 -4.96 -10.14 8.23
C HIS A 173 -5.50 -9.17 7.15
N THR A 174 -4.69 -8.20 6.78
CA THR A 174 -5.02 -7.25 5.71
C THR A 174 -3.97 -7.35 4.61
N LEU A 175 -4.41 -7.45 3.36
CA LEU A 175 -3.55 -7.48 2.19
C LEU A 175 -3.84 -6.27 1.31
N VAL A 176 -2.83 -5.44 1.04
CA VAL A 176 -2.83 -4.48 -0.07
C VAL A 176 -2.20 -5.17 -1.26
N ILE A 177 -2.94 -5.28 -2.35
CA ILE A 177 -2.48 -5.95 -3.57
C ILE A 177 -2.82 -5.14 -4.80
N GLU A 178 -1.91 -5.14 -5.77
CA GLU A 178 -2.14 -4.57 -7.08
C GLU A 178 -3.27 -5.29 -7.82
N THR A 179 -4.15 -4.50 -8.46
CA THR A 179 -5.11 -4.94 -9.48
C THR A 179 -5.03 -3.94 -10.63
N ASN A 180 -3.95 -4.01 -11.40
CA ASN A 180 -3.61 -2.95 -12.34
C ASN A 180 -4.58 -2.86 -13.51
N HIS A 181 -4.89 -3.96 -14.18
CA HIS A 181 -5.67 -3.90 -15.42
C HIS A 181 -6.66 -5.06 -15.57
N ASP A 182 -7.74 -4.76 -16.28
CA ASP A 182 -8.57 -5.77 -16.95
C ASP A 182 -7.89 -6.14 -18.28
N GLU A 183 -7.75 -7.43 -18.54
CA GLU A 183 -7.03 -7.92 -19.72
C GLU A 183 -7.68 -7.48 -21.04
N LYS A 184 -9.02 -7.46 -21.09
CA LYS A 184 -9.77 -7.05 -22.30
C LYS A 184 -9.62 -5.55 -22.54
N LEU A 185 -9.75 -4.74 -21.48
CA LEU A 185 -9.55 -3.29 -21.58
C LEU A 185 -8.12 -2.96 -21.98
N LEU A 186 -7.11 -3.64 -21.45
CA LEU A 186 -5.72 -3.43 -21.83
C LEU A 186 -5.50 -3.78 -23.32
N GLN A 187 -6.00 -4.93 -23.77
CA GLN A 187 -5.90 -5.35 -25.17
C GLN A 187 -6.58 -4.35 -26.12
N ALA A 188 -7.77 -3.89 -25.77
CA ALA A 188 -8.56 -2.95 -26.56
C ALA A 188 -8.08 -1.49 -26.48
N CYS A 189 -7.21 -1.13 -25.52
CA CYS A 189 -6.80 0.25 -25.26
C CYS A 189 -6.08 0.86 -26.48
N PRO A 190 -6.63 1.91 -27.13
CA PRO A 190 -6.03 2.49 -28.33
C PRO A 190 -4.83 3.38 -28.03
N HIS A 191 -4.72 3.88 -26.80
CA HIS A 191 -3.68 4.82 -26.38
C HIS A 191 -2.37 4.13 -25.95
N ARG A 192 -2.35 2.79 -25.88
CA ARG A 192 -1.15 2.03 -25.49
C ARG A 192 -0.64 1.21 -26.67
N PRO A 193 0.55 1.53 -27.23
CA PRO A 193 1.18 0.73 -28.27
C PRO A 193 1.42 -0.72 -27.79
N TRP A 194 1.46 -1.65 -28.74
CA TRP A 194 1.62 -3.08 -28.43
C TRP A 194 2.83 -3.41 -27.54
N PRO A 195 4.04 -2.83 -27.74
CA PRO A 195 5.17 -3.08 -26.85
C PRO A 195 4.89 -2.69 -25.38
N VAL A 196 4.14 -1.60 -25.15
CA VAL A 196 3.74 -1.18 -23.79
C VAL A 196 2.76 -2.18 -23.19
N LYS A 197 1.79 -2.68 -23.97
CA LYS A 197 0.87 -3.73 -23.51
C LYS A 197 1.62 -5.01 -23.15
N GLN A 198 2.58 -5.44 -23.98
CA GLN A 198 3.42 -6.60 -23.70
C GLN A 198 4.24 -6.42 -22.42
N ARG A 199 4.82 -5.25 -22.19
CA ARG A 199 5.54 -4.93 -20.94
C ARG A 199 4.63 -5.03 -19.74
N ILE A 200 3.43 -4.44 -19.78
CA ILE A 200 2.44 -4.50 -18.70
C ILE A 200 2.06 -5.96 -18.37
N MET A 201 1.81 -6.79 -19.37
CA MET A 201 1.45 -8.20 -19.22
C MET A 201 2.64 -9.12 -18.93
N SER A 202 3.88 -8.61 -18.91
CA SER A 202 5.06 -9.42 -18.70
C SER A 202 5.22 -9.86 -17.23
N ARG A 203 6.15 -10.80 -17.00
CA ARG A 203 6.51 -11.25 -15.65
C ARG A 203 7.15 -10.15 -14.77
N HIS A 204 7.58 -9.05 -15.37
CA HIS A 204 8.10 -7.87 -14.66
C HIS A 204 7.19 -6.65 -14.86
N GLY A 205 5.97 -6.86 -15.33
CA GLY A 205 4.96 -5.81 -15.49
C GLY A 205 4.07 -5.69 -14.27
N HIS A 206 2.76 -5.89 -14.50
CA HIS A 206 1.73 -5.65 -13.48
C HIS A 206 0.69 -6.79 -13.46
N LEU A 207 0.09 -7.06 -12.29
CA LEU A 207 -0.98 -8.03 -12.16
C LEU A 207 -2.25 -7.55 -12.85
N SER A 208 -2.86 -8.43 -13.66
CA SER A 208 -4.26 -8.26 -14.06
C SER A 208 -5.20 -8.52 -12.86
N ASN A 209 -6.47 -8.11 -12.99
CA ASN A 209 -7.50 -8.41 -11.98
C ASN A 209 -7.62 -9.93 -11.72
N ALA A 210 -7.54 -10.75 -12.77
CA ALA A 210 -7.59 -12.20 -12.67
C ALA A 210 -6.35 -12.79 -11.99
N ALA A 211 -5.15 -12.28 -12.32
CA ALA A 211 -3.91 -12.70 -11.67
C ALA A 211 -3.91 -12.34 -10.19
N ALA A 212 -4.35 -11.14 -9.82
CA ALA A 212 -4.49 -10.74 -8.42
C ALA A 212 -5.48 -11.64 -7.66
N ALA A 213 -6.62 -11.98 -8.25
CA ALA A 213 -7.57 -12.93 -7.67
C ALA A 213 -6.91 -14.30 -7.42
N THR A 214 -6.09 -14.80 -8.36
CA THR A 214 -5.35 -16.06 -8.17
C THR A 214 -4.35 -15.99 -7.01
N VAL A 215 -3.68 -14.87 -6.81
CA VAL A 215 -2.78 -14.67 -5.65
C VAL A 215 -3.58 -14.69 -4.36
N ILE A 216 -4.70 -13.98 -4.31
CA ILE A 216 -5.59 -13.95 -3.15
C ILE A 216 -6.08 -15.37 -2.81
N GLU A 217 -6.49 -16.17 -3.80
CA GLU A 217 -6.92 -17.56 -3.62
C GLU A 217 -5.86 -18.41 -2.88
N GLN A 218 -4.59 -18.25 -3.24
CA GLN A 218 -3.47 -18.97 -2.61
C GLN A 218 -3.24 -18.54 -1.14
N LEU A 219 -3.70 -17.35 -0.76
CA LEU A 219 -3.57 -16.80 0.58
C LEU A 219 -4.79 -17.07 1.49
N LEU A 220 -5.94 -17.46 0.92
CA LEU A 220 -7.17 -17.71 1.70
C LEU A 220 -7.07 -18.79 2.77
N PRO A 221 -6.22 -19.84 2.66
CA PRO A 221 -5.97 -20.75 3.78
C PRO A 221 -5.34 -20.09 5.01
N GLY A 222 -4.83 -18.84 4.86
CA GLY A 222 -4.27 -18.03 5.94
C GLY A 222 -5.31 -17.21 6.70
N LYS A 223 -4.86 -16.07 7.26
CA LYS A 223 -5.65 -15.22 8.17
C LYS A 223 -6.31 -14.01 7.48
N ILE A 224 -6.37 -13.96 6.15
CA ILE A 224 -6.88 -12.78 5.45
C ILE A 224 -8.35 -12.54 5.79
N GLU A 225 -8.63 -11.34 6.28
CA GLU A 225 -9.94 -10.79 6.62
C GLU A 225 -10.30 -9.61 5.72
N ARG A 226 -9.29 -8.96 5.15
CA ARG A 226 -9.47 -7.79 4.26
C ARG A 226 -8.47 -7.78 3.12
N VAL A 227 -8.97 -7.44 1.94
CA VAL A 227 -8.16 -7.16 0.75
C VAL A 227 -8.42 -5.71 0.30
N VAL A 228 -7.34 -4.94 0.15
CA VAL A 228 -7.34 -3.60 -0.40
C VAL A 228 -6.73 -3.66 -1.79
N LEU A 229 -7.56 -3.48 -2.80
CA LEU A 229 -7.17 -3.46 -4.20
C LEU A 229 -6.58 -2.08 -4.53
N GLY A 230 -5.37 -2.05 -5.06
CA GLY A 230 -4.65 -0.81 -5.34
C GLY A 230 -3.99 -0.79 -6.70
N HIS A 231 -3.32 0.31 -7.01
CA HIS A 231 -2.53 0.52 -8.22
C HIS A 231 -3.29 0.28 -9.54
N LEU A 232 -4.56 0.72 -9.59
CA LEU A 232 -5.39 0.55 -10.77
C LEU A 232 -4.93 1.47 -11.92
N SER A 233 -4.84 0.91 -13.12
CA SER A 233 -4.63 1.66 -14.34
C SER A 233 -5.84 2.55 -14.63
N ARG A 234 -5.60 3.84 -14.84
CA ARG A 234 -6.66 4.81 -15.18
C ARG A 234 -7.36 4.48 -16.49
N ASP A 235 -6.64 3.93 -17.48
CA ASP A 235 -7.14 3.74 -18.84
C ASP A 235 -7.60 2.28 -19.10
N CYS A 236 -7.11 1.33 -18.30
CA CYS A 236 -7.30 -0.10 -18.56
C CYS A 236 -7.93 -0.85 -17.38
N ASN A 237 -8.55 -0.14 -16.43
CA ASN A 237 -9.28 -0.76 -15.33
C ASN A 237 -10.38 0.16 -14.81
N THR A 238 -11.29 -0.43 -14.02
CA THR A 238 -12.23 0.31 -13.16
C THR A 238 -12.33 -0.38 -11.79
N PRO A 239 -12.69 0.37 -10.73
CA PRO A 239 -12.91 -0.22 -9.41
C PRO A 239 -13.95 -1.35 -9.40
N GLU A 240 -14.96 -1.26 -10.27
CA GLU A 240 -16.03 -2.25 -10.41
C GLU A 240 -15.48 -3.58 -10.96
N LEU A 241 -14.65 -3.54 -12.01
CA LEU A 241 -14.02 -4.71 -12.61
C LEU A 241 -13.06 -5.38 -11.64
N ALA A 242 -12.24 -4.60 -10.94
CA ALA A 242 -11.30 -5.12 -9.95
C ALA A 242 -12.06 -5.82 -8.81
N ARG A 243 -13.08 -5.15 -8.23
CA ARG A 243 -13.94 -5.75 -7.19
C ARG A 243 -14.70 -6.97 -7.66
N ALA A 244 -15.21 -6.96 -8.88
CA ALA A 244 -15.96 -8.08 -9.44
C ALA A 244 -15.09 -9.34 -9.61
N ALA A 245 -13.85 -9.18 -10.09
CA ALA A 245 -12.91 -10.29 -10.24
C ALA A 245 -12.64 -10.98 -8.89
N VAL A 246 -12.30 -10.21 -7.87
CA VAL A 246 -12.00 -10.73 -6.52
C VAL A 246 -13.27 -11.22 -5.83
N GLY A 247 -14.39 -10.50 -5.91
CA GLY A 247 -15.67 -10.91 -5.31
C GLY A 247 -16.19 -12.22 -5.89
N THR A 248 -16.06 -12.43 -7.20
CA THR A 248 -16.43 -13.70 -7.87
C THR A 248 -15.59 -14.87 -7.34
N LEU A 249 -14.28 -14.67 -7.18
CA LEU A 249 -13.41 -15.68 -6.57
C LEU A 249 -13.86 -16.00 -5.14
N LEU A 250 -14.01 -14.99 -4.29
CA LEU A 250 -14.36 -15.16 -2.88
C LEU A 250 -15.71 -15.89 -2.72
N ALA A 251 -16.69 -15.55 -3.54
CA ALA A 251 -17.97 -16.24 -3.57
C ALA A 251 -17.82 -17.71 -3.97
N LYS A 252 -17.03 -18.01 -5.01
CA LYS A 252 -16.74 -19.36 -5.48
C LYS A 252 -16.12 -20.26 -4.41
N VAL A 253 -15.21 -19.70 -3.59
CA VAL A 253 -14.51 -20.45 -2.53
C VAL A 253 -15.19 -20.33 -1.16
N GLY A 254 -16.37 -19.70 -1.07
CA GLY A 254 -17.14 -19.56 0.17
C GLY A 254 -16.56 -18.59 1.20
N ARG A 255 -15.66 -17.68 0.80
CA ARG A 255 -15.02 -16.68 1.67
C ARG A 255 -15.64 -15.29 1.53
N THR A 256 -16.96 -15.21 1.59
CA THR A 256 -17.71 -13.94 1.54
C THR A 256 -17.57 -13.07 2.79
N ASP A 257 -16.92 -13.60 3.83
CA ASP A 257 -16.52 -12.92 5.04
C ASP A 257 -15.37 -11.92 4.81
N VAL A 258 -14.54 -12.13 3.78
CA VAL A 258 -13.41 -11.26 3.45
C VAL A 258 -13.90 -9.92 2.90
N GLU A 259 -13.52 -8.84 3.56
CA GLU A 259 -13.84 -7.50 3.10
C GLU A 259 -12.98 -7.12 1.90
N VAL A 260 -13.59 -6.61 0.82
CA VAL A 260 -12.88 -6.11 -0.37
C VAL A 260 -13.11 -4.61 -0.50
N PHE A 261 -12.02 -3.84 -0.47
CA PHE A 261 -12.02 -2.40 -0.71
C PHE A 261 -11.15 -2.07 -1.92
N CYS A 262 -11.54 -1.10 -2.73
CA CYS A 262 -10.74 -0.61 -3.84
C CYS A 262 -10.24 0.80 -3.51
N ALA A 263 -8.92 0.98 -3.44
CA ALA A 263 -8.30 2.27 -3.20
C ALA A 263 -8.37 3.14 -4.46
N GLU A 264 -8.52 4.44 -4.26
CA GLU A 264 -8.68 5.41 -5.32
C GLU A 264 -7.47 6.33 -5.44
N GLN A 265 -7.19 6.81 -6.66
CA GLN A 265 -6.11 7.76 -6.92
C GLN A 265 -6.33 9.11 -6.23
N ARG A 266 -7.58 9.59 -6.18
CA ARG A 266 -7.91 10.96 -5.78
C ARG A 266 -8.56 11.07 -4.42
N ALA A 267 -8.89 9.96 -3.78
CA ALA A 267 -9.54 9.94 -2.48
C ALA A 267 -8.66 9.24 -1.43
N ILE A 268 -8.76 9.70 -0.19
CA ILE A 268 -8.21 9.02 0.98
C ILE A 268 -9.19 7.92 1.37
N SER A 269 -8.71 6.72 1.65
CA SER A 269 -9.57 5.67 2.19
C SER A 269 -9.98 5.97 3.64
N ARG A 270 -11.01 5.29 4.13
CA ARG A 270 -11.19 5.20 5.57
C ARG A 270 -9.97 4.55 6.22
N ARG A 271 -9.82 4.76 7.53
CA ARG A 271 -8.83 4.05 8.33
C ARG A 271 -9.29 2.61 8.55
N PHE A 272 -8.46 1.65 8.15
CA PHE A 272 -8.68 0.23 8.39
C PHE A 272 -7.88 -0.21 9.61
N ARG A 273 -8.53 -0.80 10.59
CA ARG A 273 -7.84 -1.50 11.67
C ARG A 273 -7.44 -2.89 11.20
N VAL A 274 -6.19 -3.26 11.40
CA VAL A 274 -5.63 -4.55 11.01
C VAL A 274 -5.91 -5.57 12.10
N GLY A 275 -6.45 -6.75 11.73
CA GLY A 275 -6.78 -7.83 12.66
C GLY A 275 -8.06 -7.60 13.48
N GLU A 276 -8.90 -6.64 13.10
CA GLU A 276 -10.24 -6.50 13.66
C GLU A 276 -11.29 -7.09 12.70
N THR A 277 -11.96 -8.12 13.15
CA THR A 277 -13.14 -8.66 12.47
C THR A 277 -14.34 -7.70 12.55
N LYS A 278 -15.29 -7.82 11.62
CA LYS A 278 -16.48 -6.95 11.49
C LYS A 278 -17.38 -6.78 12.73
N ALA A 279 -17.12 -7.50 13.82
CA ALA A 279 -17.97 -7.51 15.01
C ALA A 279 -17.87 -6.25 15.90
N GLY A 280 -17.04 -5.25 15.56
CA GLY A 280 -16.81 -4.06 16.39
C GLY A 280 -16.61 -2.76 15.63
N ALA A 281 -17.12 -2.62 14.39
CA ALA A 281 -16.90 -1.42 13.59
C ALA A 281 -17.62 -0.20 14.18
N PHE A 282 -16.90 0.58 15.00
CA PHE A 282 -17.21 1.98 15.24
C PHE A 282 -17.03 2.72 13.90
N GLN A 283 -18.12 3.14 13.29
CA GLN A 283 -18.11 4.07 12.16
C GLN A 283 -18.00 5.50 12.72
N PRO A 284 -16.89 6.21 12.54
CA PRO A 284 -16.97 7.65 12.50
C PRO A 284 -17.58 8.00 11.15
N THR A 285 -18.79 8.55 11.16
CA THR A 285 -19.41 9.21 10.03
C THR A 285 -18.53 10.40 9.64
N PHE A 286 -17.70 10.23 8.61
CA PHE A 286 -17.18 11.34 7.85
C PHE A 286 -18.19 11.59 6.74
N ASP A 287 -19.11 12.54 6.97
CA ASP A 287 -19.92 13.12 5.93
C ASP A 287 -19.03 13.61 4.79
N HIS A 288 -19.47 13.33 3.58
CA HIS A 288 -18.83 13.71 2.34
C HIS A 288 -18.56 15.22 2.29
N LEU A 289 -17.35 15.62 2.61
CA LEU A 289 -16.88 16.97 2.25
C LEU A 289 -16.56 16.94 0.74
N PHE A 290 -17.58 17.29 -0.03
CA PHE A 290 -17.48 17.55 -1.44
C PHE A 290 -16.52 18.73 -1.68
N PHE A 291 -15.39 18.48 -2.28
CA PHE A 291 -14.60 19.50 -2.94
C PHE A 291 -15.32 19.90 -4.25
N GLN A 292 -16.19 20.90 -4.18
CA GLN A 292 -16.54 21.65 -5.37
C GLN A 292 -15.31 22.47 -5.78
N THR A 293 -14.69 22.07 -6.87
CA THR A 293 -13.75 22.94 -7.60
C THR A 293 -14.58 24.07 -8.19
N SER A 294 -14.46 25.27 -7.64
CA SER A 294 -14.96 26.48 -8.28
C SER A 294 -14.26 26.64 -9.62
N ALA A 295 -15.01 26.49 -10.69
CA ALA A 295 -14.59 26.94 -12.01
C ALA A 295 -14.40 28.47 -11.97
N ALA A 296 -13.20 28.92 -12.34
CA ALA A 296 -12.95 30.34 -12.55
C ALA A 296 -13.79 30.84 -13.75
N PRO A 297 -14.40 32.04 -13.66
CA PRO A 297 -15.12 32.61 -14.81
C PRO A 297 -14.12 32.97 -15.90
N GLN A 298 -14.39 32.53 -17.12
CA GLN A 298 -13.74 33.05 -18.33
C GLN A 298 -14.15 34.52 -18.47
N ALA A 299 -13.18 35.41 -18.43
CA ALA A 299 -13.36 36.80 -18.81
C ALA A 299 -13.41 36.91 -20.30
N ALA A 300 -14.37 37.69 -20.76
CA ALA A 300 -14.63 38.06 -22.17
C ALA A 300 -13.49 38.86 -22.82
#